data_9234bff49c778bd8d1969c8ca4652aa1
#
_entry.id   9234bff49c778bd8d1969c8ca4652aa1
#
_cell.length_a   1.000
_cell.length_b   1.000
_cell.length_c   1.000
_cell.angle_alpha   90.00
_cell.angle_beta   90.00
_cell.angle_gamma   90.00
#
_symmetry.space_group_name_H-M   'P 1'
#
loop_
_entity.id
_entity.type
_entity.pdbx_description
1 polymer ?
#
loop_
_entity_poly.entity_id
_entity_poly.type
_entity_poly.pdbx_seq_one_letter_code
_entity_poly.pdbx_strand_id
1 'polypeptide(L)'
;MRRIFLAVVCLVLAAAPALAQSKAAIQKLNDQFGDAFNRGDAAGLAAMYTEDAYVLPAGAPLVKGRAGIEQFWRQAMQQLSDVKCTTLEVKPLGRKAAREIGGCTFKTKGQPPQDGALKYAVVWQKEGGQWKLLQDIWNMDK
;
A
#
# COMPACT_ATOMS: atom_id res chain seq x y z
N MET A 1 0.90 -41.01 55.10
CA MET A 1 0.11 -39.91 54.54
C MET A 1 0.97 -39.16 53.50
N ARG A 2 0.84 -39.50 52.20
CA ARG A 2 1.60 -38.87 51.10
C ARG A 2 0.75 -37.72 50.53
N ARG A 3 1.21 -36.51 50.74
CA ARG A 3 0.57 -35.32 50.14
C ARG A 3 1.05 -35.16 48.71
N ILE A 4 0.15 -35.39 47.76
CA ILE A 4 0.37 -35.14 46.31
C ILE A 4 0.10 -33.66 46.07
N PHE A 5 1.17 -32.89 45.78
CA PHE A 5 1.04 -31.51 45.30
C PHE A 5 0.75 -31.56 43.80
N LEU A 6 -0.48 -31.23 43.44
CA LEU A 6 -0.85 -30.99 42.03
C LEU A 6 -0.34 -29.60 41.64
N ALA A 7 0.73 -29.56 40.84
CA ALA A 7 1.18 -28.32 40.22
C ALA A 7 0.27 -28.03 39.03
N VAL A 8 -0.59 -27.02 39.14
CA VAL A 8 -1.36 -26.47 38.04
C VAL A 8 -0.42 -25.59 37.19
N VAL A 9 0.05 -26.12 36.07
CA VAL A 9 0.79 -25.34 35.10
C VAL A 9 -0.23 -24.50 34.32
N CYS A 10 -0.38 -23.22 34.68
CA CYS A 10 -1.10 -22.25 33.86
C CYS A 10 -0.29 -21.97 32.60
N LEU A 11 -0.69 -22.60 31.48
CA LEU A 11 -0.20 -22.30 30.16
C LEU A 11 -0.77 -20.93 29.74
N VAL A 12 -0.02 -19.86 30.00
CA VAL A 12 -0.34 -18.55 29.44
C VAL A 12 -0.04 -18.63 27.96
N LEU A 13 -1.07 -18.88 27.14
CA LEU A 13 -1.00 -18.62 25.70
C LEU A 13 -0.81 -17.11 25.54
N ALA A 14 0.44 -16.68 25.37
CA ALA A 14 0.74 -15.36 24.83
C ALA A 14 0.15 -15.35 23.41
N ALA A 15 -1.05 -14.77 23.25
CA ALA A 15 -1.57 -14.40 21.96
C ALA A 15 -0.55 -13.41 21.38
N ALA A 16 0.30 -13.89 20.46
CA ALA A 16 1.12 -13.01 19.66
C ALA A 16 0.18 -11.97 19.06
N PRO A 17 0.43 -10.65 19.20
CA PRO A 17 -0.38 -9.66 18.57
C PRO A 17 -0.40 -10.01 17.08
N ALA A 18 -1.58 -10.37 16.57
CA ALA A 18 -1.79 -10.41 15.11
C ALA A 18 -1.23 -9.07 14.64
N LEU A 19 -0.17 -9.10 13.82
CA LEU A 19 0.48 -7.89 13.31
C LEU A 19 -0.62 -7.08 12.61
N ALA A 20 -1.32 -6.30 13.41
CA ALA A 20 -2.22 -5.29 12.93
C ALA A 20 -1.40 -4.47 11.94
N GLN A 21 -1.99 -4.16 10.77
CA GLN A 21 -1.39 -3.23 9.83
C GLN A 21 -0.94 -2.02 10.62
N SER A 22 0.31 -2.01 11.02
CA SER A 22 0.87 -0.82 11.62
C SER A 22 1.06 0.21 10.52
N LYS A 23 0.79 1.46 10.84
CA LYS A 23 1.09 2.58 9.94
C LYS A 23 2.52 2.47 9.41
N ALA A 24 3.49 2.06 10.23
CA ALA A 24 4.87 1.88 9.84
C ALA A 24 5.07 0.75 8.79
N ALA A 25 4.33 -0.35 8.88
CA ALA A 25 4.40 -1.43 7.90
C ALA A 25 3.86 -1.00 6.53
N ILE A 26 2.74 -0.27 6.51
CA ILE A 26 2.17 0.29 5.28
C ILE A 26 3.07 1.40 4.72
N GLN A 27 3.63 2.27 5.55
CA GLN A 27 4.60 3.27 5.09
C GLN A 27 5.78 2.64 4.36
N LYS A 28 6.32 1.54 4.88
CA LYS A 28 7.39 0.81 4.21
C LYS A 28 6.99 0.29 2.81
N LEU A 29 5.74 -0.13 2.63
CA LEU A 29 5.24 -0.52 1.29
C LEU A 29 5.10 0.70 0.38
N ASN A 30 4.67 1.84 0.90
CA ASN A 30 4.63 3.09 0.14
C ASN A 30 6.03 3.60 -0.24
N ASP A 31 7.03 3.40 0.62
CA ASP A 31 8.43 3.70 0.28
C ASP A 31 8.89 2.81 -0.88
N GLN A 32 8.58 1.51 -0.86
CA GLN A 32 8.88 0.59 -1.96
C GLN A 32 8.14 0.98 -3.26
N PHE A 33 6.90 1.46 -3.15
CA PHE A 33 6.14 1.97 -4.28
C PHE A 33 6.84 3.18 -4.92
N GLY A 34 7.20 4.18 -4.11
CA GLY A 34 7.94 5.35 -4.56
C GLY A 34 9.29 4.98 -5.20
N ASP A 35 10.03 4.07 -4.59
CA ASP A 35 11.30 3.58 -5.12
C ASP A 35 11.13 2.88 -6.47
N ALA A 36 10.14 1.99 -6.62
CA ALA A 36 9.85 1.32 -7.88
C ALA A 36 9.45 2.32 -8.97
N PHE A 37 8.57 3.27 -8.63
CA PHE A 37 8.16 4.34 -9.54
C PHE A 37 9.37 5.16 -10.04
N ASN A 38 10.20 5.63 -9.11
CA ASN A 38 11.33 6.51 -9.43
C ASN A 38 12.44 5.80 -10.22
N ARG A 39 12.54 4.47 -10.11
CA ARG A 39 13.44 3.65 -10.96
C ARG A 39 12.83 3.29 -12.31
N GLY A 40 11.56 3.60 -12.57
CA GLY A 40 10.88 3.19 -13.79
C GLY A 40 10.48 1.71 -13.84
N ASP A 41 10.41 1.04 -12.69
CA ASP A 41 10.06 -0.38 -12.55
C ASP A 41 8.53 -0.56 -12.53
N ALA A 42 7.90 -0.40 -13.69
CA ALA A 42 6.45 -0.54 -13.81
C ALA A 42 5.94 -1.95 -13.50
N ALA A 43 6.71 -2.98 -13.83
CA ALA A 43 6.36 -4.37 -13.55
C ALA A 43 6.44 -4.67 -12.03
N GLY A 44 7.52 -4.24 -11.38
CA GLY A 44 7.69 -4.35 -9.93
C GLY A 44 6.59 -3.60 -9.17
N LEU A 45 6.23 -2.41 -9.64
CA LEU A 45 5.14 -1.63 -9.05
C LEU A 45 3.80 -2.32 -9.24
N ALA A 46 3.48 -2.81 -10.44
CA ALA A 46 2.24 -3.55 -10.71
C ALA A 46 2.14 -4.85 -9.89
N ALA A 47 3.27 -5.49 -9.56
CA ALA A 47 3.32 -6.68 -8.71
C ALA A 47 2.91 -6.37 -7.25
N MET A 48 2.86 -5.12 -6.83
CA MET A 48 2.32 -4.70 -5.53
C MET A 48 0.79 -4.71 -5.48
N TYR A 49 0.11 -4.86 -6.62
CA TYR A 49 -1.35 -4.95 -6.73
C TYR A 49 -1.82 -6.40 -6.78
N THR A 50 -3.09 -6.64 -6.37
CA THR A 50 -3.75 -7.93 -6.63
C THR A 50 -4.00 -8.11 -8.12
N GLU A 51 -4.28 -9.35 -8.56
CA GLU A 51 -4.54 -9.64 -9.98
C GLU A 51 -5.78 -8.89 -10.52
N ASP A 52 -6.79 -8.73 -9.66
CA ASP A 52 -8.09 -8.11 -9.98
C ASP A 52 -8.20 -6.67 -9.51
N ALA A 53 -7.09 -6.04 -9.10
CA ALA A 53 -7.07 -4.69 -8.55
C ALA A 53 -7.66 -3.63 -9.49
N TYR A 54 -8.10 -2.55 -8.87
CA TYR A 54 -8.58 -1.35 -9.57
C TYR A 54 -7.73 -0.14 -9.24
N VAL A 55 -7.39 0.63 -10.26
CA VAL A 55 -6.83 1.96 -10.14
C VAL A 55 -7.82 2.96 -10.72
N LEU A 56 -8.16 3.98 -9.95
CA LEU A 56 -9.13 5.02 -10.30
C LEU A 56 -8.40 6.39 -10.38
N PRO A 57 -7.75 6.68 -11.50
CA PRO A 57 -6.96 7.89 -11.64
C PRO A 57 -7.86 9.12 -11.70
N ALA A 58 -7.40 10.23 -11.11
CA ALA A 58 -8.08 11.51 -11.25
C ALA A 58 -8.13 11.95 -12.71
N GLY A 59 -9.34 12.23 -13.21
CA GLY A 59 -9.54 12.76 -14.58
C GLY A 59 -9.26 11.76 -15.73
N ALA A 60 -9.12 10.47 -15.44
CA ALA A 60 -8.87 9.42 -16.43
C ALA A 60 -9.79 8.20 -16.22
N PRO A 61 -9.96 7.35 -17.22
CA PRO A 61 -10.75 6.12 -17.08
C PRO A 61 -10.19 5.17 -16.03
N LEU A 62 -11.08 4.41 -15.41
CA LEU A 62 -10.75 3.30 -14.52
C LEU A 62 -9.85 2.27 -15.22
N VAL A 63 -8.82 1.81 -14.50
CA VAL A 63 -7.93 0.75 -14.93
C VAL A 63 -8.16 -0.49 -14.07
N LYS A 64 -8.34 -1.65 -14.71
CA LYS A 64 -8.58 -2.92 -14.03
C LYS A 64 -7.48 -3.93 -14.35
N GLY A 65 -7.05 -4.64 -13.32
CA GLY A 65 -6.14 -5.78 -13.43
C GLY A 65 -4.68 -5.38 -13.58
N ARG A 66 -3.81 -6.27 -13.14
CA ARG A 66 -2.36 -6.01 -13.02
C ARG A 66 -1.71 -5.57 -14.33
N ALA A 67 -2.06 -6.20 -15.46
CA ALA A 67 -1.46 -5.86 -16.76
C ALA A 67 -1.82 -4.42 -17.21
N GLY A 68 -3.09 -4.02 -17.02
CA GLY A 68 -3.51 -2.64 -17.31
C GLY A 68 -2.85 -1.62 -16.36
N ILE A 69 -2.71 -2.00 -15.09
CA ILE A 69 -2.04 -1.19 -14.06
C ILE A 69 -0.55 -1.00 -14.39
N GLU A 70 0.14 -2.05 -14.85
CA GLU A 70 1.54 -1.93 -15.31
C GLU A 70 1.67 -0.92 -16.45
N GLN A 71 0.79 -1.02 -17.45
CA GLN A 71 0.81 -0.10 -18.59
C GLN A 71 0.52 1.35 -18.15
N PHE A 72 -0.44 1.54 -17.25
CA PHE A 72 -0.78 2.84 -16.69
C PHE A 72 0.43 3.48 -15.99
N TRP A 73 1.09 2.75 -15.08
CA TRP A 73 2.25 3.26 -14.36
C TRP A 73 3.45 3.49 -15.27
N ARG A 74 3.66 2.65 -16.27
CA ARG A 74 4.69 2.85 -17.29
C ARG A 74 4.55 4.20 -17.99
N GLN A 75 3.32 4.61 -18.31
CA GLN A 75 3.04 5.91 -18.92
C GLN A 75 3.23 7.05 -17.91
N ALA A 76 2.76 6.90 -16.68
CA ALA A 76 2.93 7.91 -15.64
C ALA A 76 4.42 8.19 -15.33
N MET A 77 5.26 7.15 -15.30
CA MET A 77 6.71 7.26 -15.10
C MET A 77 7.44 8.05 -16.19
N GLN A 78 6.84 8.20 -17.38
CA GLN A 78 7.40 9.05 -18.43
C GLN A 78 7.16 10.53 -18.15
N GLN A 79 6.16 10.87 -17.34
CA GLN A 79 5.71 12.24 -17.12
C GLN A 79 6.05 12.76 -15.72
N LEU A 80 6.24 11.87 -14.76
CA LEU A 80 6.44 12.19 -13.34
C LEU A 80 7.75 11.62 -12.81
N SER A 81 8.30 12.28 -11.78
CA SER A 81 9.49 11.85 -11.02
C SER A 81 9.36 12.26 -9.56
N ASP A 82 10.33 11.86 -8.75
CA ASP A 82 10.44 12.22 -7.34
C ASP A 82 9.17 11.90 -6.52
N VAL A 83 8.51 10.80 -6.87
CA VAL A 83 7.31 10.35 -6.17
C VAL A 83 7.67 9.90 -4.76
N LYS A 84 7.00 10.51 -3.79
CA LYS A 84 7.13 10.18 -2.37
C LYS A 84 5.75 10.16 -1.73
N CYS A 85 5.35 9.02 -1.19
CA CYS A 85 4.05 8.83 -0.54
C CYS A 85 4.20 8.75 0.98
N THR A 86 3.27 9.38 1.68
CA THR A 86 3.23 9.42 3.14
C THR A 86 1.88 8.90 3.62
N THR A 87 1.93 7.84 4.43
CA THR A 87 0.76 7.28 5.11
C THR A 87 0.30 8.21 6.22
N LEU A 88 -0.94 8.69 6.18
CA LEU A 88 -1.54 9.50 7.23
C LEU A 88 -2.26 8.63 8.25
N GLU A 89 -3.12 7.73 7.78
CA GLU A 89 -3.93 6.85 8.63
C GLU A 89 -4.03 5.46 8.03
N VAL A 90 -3.99 4.44 8.88
CA VAL A 90 -4.31 3.05 8.53
C VAL A 90 -5.40 2.55 9.46
N LYS A 91 -6.46 1.97 8.90
CA LYS A 91 -7.57 1.36 9.66
C LYS A 91 -7.72 -0.10 9.21
N PRO A 92 -7.55 -1.08 10.11
CA PRO A 92 -7.85 -2.46 9.82
C PRO A 92 -9.35 -2.65 9.47
N LEU A 93 -9.62 -3.45 8.44
CA LEU A 93 -10.97 -3.87 8.01
C LEU A 93 -11.13 -5.39 8.18
N GLY A 94 -10.52 -5.93 9.23
CA GLY A 94 -10.46 -7.36 9.51
C GLY A 94 -9.03 -7.90 9.43
N ARG A 95 -8.89 -9.22 9.36
CA ARG A 95 -7.58 -9.88 9.39
C ARG A 95 -6.81 -9.76 8.07
N LYS A 96 -7.52 -9.58 6.95
CA LYS A 96 -6.95 -9.66 5.60
C LYS A 96 -7.16 -8.37 4.79
N ALA A 97 -7.70 -7.32 5.37
CA ALA A 97 -7.93 -6.07 4.69
C ALA A 97 -7.62 -4.88 5.59
N ALA A 98 -7.20 -3.78 4.98
CA ALA A 98 -6.99 -2.50 5.64
C ALA A 98 -7.31 -1.37 4.67
N ARG A 99 -7.79 -0.26 5.21
CA ARG A 99 -7.91 1.02 4.50
C ARG A 99 -6.74 1.91 4.90
N GLU A 100 -6.19 2.60 3.94
CA GLU A 100 -5.21 3.65 4.17
C GLU A 100 -5.70 4.98 3.60
N ILE A 101 -5.36 6.07 4.27
CA ILE A 101 -5.42 7.44 3.76
C ILE A 101 -4.00 7.99 3.78
N GLY A 102 -3.61 8.62 2.70
CA GLY A 102 -2.29 9.22 2.57
C GLY A 102 -2.24 10.32 1.52
N GLY A 103 -1.05 10.79 1.25
CA GLY A 103 -0.77 11.73 0.19
C GLY A 103 0.59 11.46 -0.43
N CYS A 104 0.74 11.87 -1.69
CA CYS A 104 2.03 11.81 -2.37
C CYS A 104 2.41 13.18 -2.90
N THR A 105 3.70 13.45 -2.91
CA THR A 105 4.32 14.54 -3.66
C THR A 105 5.08 13.97 -4.85
N PHE A 106 5.22 14.77 -5.90
CA PHE A 106 5.92 14.39 -7.12
C PHE A 106 6.37 15.64 -7.89
N LYS A 107 7.18 15.44 -8.94
CA LYS A 107 7.51 16.48 -9.92
C LYS A 107 7.07 16.05 -11.30
N THR A 108 6.62 17.01 -12.11
CA THR A 108 6.43 16.80 -13.55
C THR A 108 7.79 16.81 -14.25
N LYS A 109 7.93 16.02 -15.32
CA LYS A 109 9.13 16.04 -16.18
C LYS A 109 9.07 17.12 -17.28
N GLY A 110 8.13 18.07 -17.17
CA GLY A 110 8.02 19.23 -18.07
C GLY A 110 9.17 20.22 -17.90
N GLN A 111 9.22 21.22 -18.75
CA GLN A 111 10.20 22.30 -18.73
C GLN A 111 9.49 23.65 -18.52
N PRO A 112 9.60 24.30 -17.36
CA PRO A 112 10.28 23.83 -16.12
C PRO A 112 9.51 22.72 -15.40
N PRO A 113 10.20 21.89 -14.60
CA PRO A 113 9.53 20.94 -13.71
C PRO A 113 8.62 21.65 -12.72
N GLN A 114 7.47 21.06 -12.43
CA GLN A 114 6.52 21.61 -11.45
C GLN A 114 6.30 20.59 -10.32
N ASP A 115 6.22 21.10 -9.11
CA ASP A 115 5.83 20.31 -7.95
C ASP A 115 4.32 20.02 -7.99
N GLY A 116 3.96 18.80 -7.66
CA GLY A 116 2.58 18.36 -7.52
C GLY A 116 2.36 17.61 -6.22
N ALA A 117 1.12 17.61 -5.79
CA ALA A 117 0.67 16.85 -4.64
C ALA A 117 -0.71 16.25 -4.89
N LEU A 118 -0.95 15.11 -4.28
CA LEU A 118 -2.23 14.41 -4.31
C LEU A 118 -2.52 13.80 -2.95
N LYS A 119 -3.79 13.53 -2.70
CA LYS A 119 -4.27 12.73 -1.59
C LYS A 119 -4.94 11.46 -2.13
N TYR A 120 -4.78 10.36 -1.40
CA TYR A 120 -5.30 9.06 -1.83
C TYR A 120 -6.03 8.31 -0.71
N ALA A 121 -6.90 7.43 -1.13
CA ALA A 121 -7.47 6.38 -0.31
C ALA A 121 -7.26 5.04 -1.00
N VAL A 122 -6.69 4.07 -0.29
CA VAL A 122 -6.43 2.74 -0.85
C VAL A 122 -6.98 1.66 0.07
N VAL A 123 -7.31 0.53 -0.53
CA VAL A 123 -7.63 -0.71 0.18
C VAL A 123 -6.50 -1.69 -0.06
N TRP A 124 -5.93 -2.17 1.04
CA TRP A 124 -4.95 -3.24 1.06
C TRP A 124 -5.63 -4.57 1.34
N GLN A 125 -5.20 -5.61 0.64
CA GLN A 125 -5.62 -7.00 0.85
C GLN A 125 -4.41 -7.89 1.10
N LYS A 126 -4.54 -8.83 2.03
CA LYS A 126 -3.48 -9.79 2.33
C LYS A 126 -3.65 -11.05 1.51
N GLU A 127 -2.69 -11.33 0.64
CA GLU A 127 -2.61 -12.53 -0.20
C GLU A 127 -1.28 -13.25 0.05
N GLY A 128 -1.34 -14.56 0.34
CA GLY A 128 -0.13 -15.34 0.59
C GLY A 128 0.78 -14.77 1.70
N GLY A 129 0.19 -14.11 2.69
CA GLY A 129 0.93 -13.45 3.77
C GLY A 129 1.47 -12.06 3.43
N GLN A 130 1.33 -11.60 2.18
CA GLN A 130 1.78 -10.29 1.72
C GLN A 130 0.62 -9.32 1.53
N TRP A 131 0.86 -8.04 1.82
CA TRP A 131 -0.10 -6.97 1.57
C TRP A 131 0.02 -6.48 0.14
N LYS A 132 -1.12 -6.45 -0.55
CA LYS A 132 -1.28 -6.01 -1.94
C LYS A 132 -2.32 -4.91 -2.02
N LEU A 133 -2.14 -3.98 -2.92
CA LEU A 133 -3.13 -2.96 -3.26
C LEU A 133 -4.29 -3.61 -4.03
N LEU A 134 -5.51 -3.49 -3.51
CA LEU A 134 -6.74 -3.99 -4.15
C LEU A 134 -7.47 -2.87 -4.87
N GLN A 135 -7.55 -1.69 -4.25
CA GLN A 135 -8.15 -0.50 -4.82
C GLN A 135 -7.28 0.70 -4.53
N ASP A 136 -7.13 1.56 -5.51
CA ASP A 136 -6.29 2.74 -5.42
C ASP A 136 -7.00 3.92 -6.13
N ILE A 137 -7.36 4.94 -5.36
CA ILE A 137 -8.01 6.16 -5.85
C ILE A 137 -7.32 7.38 -5.29
N TRP A 138 -7.14 8.38 -6.12
CA TRP A 138 -6.58 9.67 -5.69
C TRP A 138 -7.24 10.86 -6.36
N ASN A 139 -7.04 12.01 -5.74
CA ASN A 139 -7.36 13.31 -6.27
C ASN A 139 -6.17 14.24 -6.13
N MET A 140 -6.01 15.14 -7.09
CA MET A 140 -5.00 16.18 -7.01
C MET A 140 -5.36 17.16 -5.88
N ASP A 141 -4.35 17.71 -5.20
CA ASP A 141 -4.56 18.72 -4.17
C ASP A 141 -4.74 20.12 -4.73
N LYS A 142 -4.26 20.37 -5.92
CA LYS A 142 -4.52 21.54 -6.78
C LYS A 142 -3.87 21.36 -8.14
#